data_955dbd2e07706882c1bf256986beef6a
#
_entry.id   955dbd2e07706882c1bf256986beef6a
#
_cell.length_a   1.000
_cell.length_b   1.000
_cell.length_c   1.000
_cell.angle_alpha   90.00
_cell.angle_beta   90.00
_cell.angle_gamma   90.00
#
_symmetry.space_group_name_H-M   'P 1'
#
loop_
_entity.id
_entity.type
_entity.pdbx_description
1 polymer ?
#
loop_
_entity_poly.entity_id
_entity_poly.type
_entity_poly.pdbx_seq_one_letter_code
_entity_poly.pdbx_strand_id
1 'polypeptide(L)'
;MEMIRDVAGRQLRLRYTFNSICAIEDRAGCALDELMQRRFAPVRLLFWGALTELQPEISLREAGDIIGAHVQAGGDLDDIAGMCLEALKRAGFGAEK
;
A
#
# COMPACT_ATOMS: atom_id res chain seq x y z
N MET A 1 11.82 6.91 -4.16
CA MET A 1 11.74 7.94 -3.13
C MET A 1 10.75 7.54 -2.06
N GLU A 2 11.16 7.65 -0.80
CA GLU A 2 10.31 7.15 0.27
C GLU A 2 9.42 8.24 0.84
N MET A 3 8.27 7.84 1.33
CA MET A 3 7.37 8.70 2.07
C MET A 3 7.27 8.19 3.49
N ILE A 4 7.23 9.08 4.46
CA ILE A 4 7.07 8.70 5.86
C ILE A 4 5.70 9.18 6.32
N ARG A 5 4.91 8.27 6.88
CA ARG A 5 3.56 8.58 7.38
C ARG A 5 3.30 7.86 8.68
N ASP A 6 2.56 8.51 9.56
CA ASP A 6 2.14 7.88 10.80
C ASP A 6 0.75 7.29 10.58
N VAL A 7 0.61 6.01 10.84
CA VAL A 7 -0.66 5.30 10.69
C VAL A 7 -0.88 4.44 11.93
N ALA A 8 -2.00 4.67 12.60
CA ALA A 8 -2.37 3.91 13.80
C ALA A 8 -1.26 3.91 14.86
N GLY A 9 -0.61 5.04 15.03
CA GLY A 9 0.44 5.19 16.03
C GLY A 9 1.79 4.64 15.63
N ARG A 10 1.94 4.17 14.39
CA ARG A 10 3.21 3.65 13.88
C ARG A 10 3.74 4.56 12.78
N GLN A 11 5.05 4.80 12.80
CA GLN A 11 5.67 5.52 11.73
C GLN A 11 6.04 4.53 10.64
N LEU A 12 5.51 4.72 9.46
CA LEU A 12 5.70 3.80 8.34
C LEU A 12 6.42 4.50 7.20
N ARG A 13 7.22 3.72 6.48
CA ARG A 13 8.00 4.21 5.34
C ARG A 13 7.46 3.52 4.09
N LEU A 14 6.93 4.32 3.18
CA LEU A 14 6.31 3.81 1.96
C LEU A 14 7.20 4.09 0.77
N ARG A 15 7.42 3.07 -0.04
CA ARG A 15 8.20 3.20 -1.26
C ARG A 15 7.81 2.11 -2.22
N TYR A 16 7.59 2.50 -3.47
CA TYR A 16 7.35 1.52 -4.54
C TYR A 16 8.56 1.44 -5.44
N THR A 17 8.90 0.21 -5.81
CA THR A 17 9.93 -0.07 -6.81
C THR A 17 9.31 -1.02 -7.81
N PHE A 18 10.00 -1.29 -8.90
CA PHE A 18 9.54 -2.29 -9.86
C PHE A 18 9.32 -3.63 -9.17
N ASN A 19 10.24 -4.01 -8.28
CA ASN A 19 10.11 -5.26 -7.55
C ASN A 19 8.90 -5.27 -6.62
N SER A 20 8.57 -4.13 -6.01
CA SER A 20 7.36 -4.03 -5.17
C SER A 20 6.11 -4.28 -6.00
N ILE A 21 6.05 -3.70 -7.19
CA ILE A 21 4.90 -3.87 -8.08
C ILE A 21 4.76 -5.34 -8.49
N CYS A 22 5.87 -5.98 -8.84
CA CYS A 22 5.85 -7.39 -9.18
C CYS A 22 5.40 -8.24 -8.00
N ALA A 23 5.84 -7.91 -6.79
CA ALA A 23 5.44 -8.65 -5.60
C ALA A 23 3.93 -8.54 -5.36
N ILE A 24 3.37 -7.36 -5.61
CA ILE A 24 1.92 -7.16 -5.47
C ILE A 24 1.17 -8.04 -6.46
N GLU A 25 1.59 -8.05 -7.72
CA GLU A 25 0.92 -8.85 -8.74
C GLU A 25 1.05 -10.34 -8.46
N ASP A 26 2.22 -10.76 -7.98
CA ASP A 26 2.43 -12.17 -7.64
C ASP A 26 1.50 -12.60 -6.50
N ARG A 27 1.34 -11.78 -5.49
CA ARG A 27 0.46 -12.10 -4.37
C ARG A 27 -1.00 -12.05 -4.78
N ALA A 28 -1.36 -11.15 -5.67
CA ALA A 28 -2.74 -11.01 -6.14
C ALA A 28 -3.12 -12.09 -7.13
N GLY A 29 -2.15 -12.64 -7.84
CA GLY A 29 -2.41 -13.61 -8.89
C GLY A 29 -3.01 -12.98 -10.14
N CYS A 30 -2.88 -11.68 -10.30
CA CYS A 30 -3.42 -10.98 -11.47
C CYS A 30 -2.63 -9.68 -11.68
N ALA A 31 -2.83 -9.06 -12.83
CA ALA A 31 -2.18 -7.81 -13.15
C ALA A 31 -2.68 -6.68 -12.25
N LEU A 32 -1.88 -5.64 -12.10
CA LEU A 32 -2.22 -4.54 -11.21
C LEU A 32 -3.52 -3.86 -11.61
N ASP A 33 -3.75 -3.65 -12.91
CA ASP A 33 -4.98 -3.00 -13.36
C ASP A 33 -6.20 -3.86 -13.06
N GLU A 34 -6.09 -5.19 -13.14
CA GLU A 34 -7.18 -6.06 -12.75
C GLU A 34 -7.43 -6.00 -11.25
N LEU A 35 -6.35 -5.95 -10.46
CA LEU A 35 -6.45 -5.83 -9.01
C LEU A 35 -7.20 -4.57 -8.61
N MET A 36 -6.94 -3.48 -9.31
CA MET A 36 -7.56 -2.19 -8.97
C MET A 36 -9.07 -2.17 -9.21
N GLN A 37 -9.60 -3.18 -9.86
CA GLN A 37 -11.06 -3.29 -10.04
C GLN A 37 -11.76 -3.90 -8.84
N ARG A 38 -11.02 -4.47 -7.91
CA ARG A 38 -11.59 -4.99 -6.67
C ARG A 38 -11.79 -3.85 -5.69
N ARG A 39 -12.56 -4.10 -4.63
CA ARG A 39 -12.95 -3.03 -3.75
C ARG A 39 -12.00 -2.83 -2.56
N PHE A 40 -11.76 -3.85 -1.78
CA PHE A 40 -10.96 -3.71 -0.57
C PHE A 40 -9.59 -4.35 -0.67
N ALA A 41 -9.49 -5.47 -1.34
CA ALA A 41 -8.23 -6.18 -1.44
C ALA A 41 -7.09 -5.35 -2.03
N PRO A 42 -7.35 -4.48 -3.04
CA PRO A 42 -6.25 -3.67 -3.58
C PRO A 42 -5.61 -2.76 -2.54
N VAL A 43 -6.41 -2.20 -1.63
CA VAL A 43 -5.87 -1.28 -0.63
C VAL A 43 -4.85 -2.01 0.25
N ARG A 44 -5.20 -3.21 0.71
CA ARG A 44 -4.30 -3.98 1.56
C ARG A 44 -3.04 -4.38 0.81
N LEU A 45 -3.18 -4.86 -0.43
CA LEU A 45 -2.03 -5.28 -1.22
C LEU A 45 -1.13 -4.12 -1.59
N LEU A 46 -1.72 -2.99 -1.98
CA LEU A 46 -0.93 -1.80 -2.29
C LEU A 46 -0.20 -1.29 -1.07
N PHE A 47 -0.87 -1.28 0.08
CA PHE A 47 -0.25 -0.82 1.32
C PHE A 47 0.91 -1.74 1.72
N TRP A 48 0.69 -3.05 1.67
CA TRP A 48 1.75 -4.02 1.94
C TRP A 48 2.91 -3.84 0.98
N GLY A 49 2.63 -3.67 -0.31
CA GLY A 49 3.68 -3.49 -1.31
C GLY A 49 4.51 -2.24 -1.09
N ALA A 50 3.87 -1.18 -0.60
CA ALA A 50 4.58 0.07 -0.30
C ALA A 50 5.55 -0.11 0.87
N LEU A 51 5.25 -1.04 1.79
CA LEU A 51 6.06 -1.25 2.98
C LEU A 51 7.16 -2.28 2.79
N THR A 52 6.99 -3.20 1.86
CA THR A 52 7.83 -4.39 1.81
C THR A 52 9.30 -4.13 1.48
N GLU A 53 9.60 -3.05 0.77
CA GLU A 53 10.98 -2.73 0.42
C GLU A 53 11.79 -2.26 1.63
N LEU A 54 11.20 -1.43 2.45
CA LEU A 54 11.91 -0.82 3.56
C LEU A 54 11.59 -1.45 4.91
N GLN A 55 10.46 -2.12 5.00
CA GLN A 55 10.00 -2.76 6.23
C GLN A 55 9.48 -4.17 5.91
N PRO A 56 10.36 -5.06 5.42
CA PRO A 56 9.94 -6.39 4.97
C PRO A 56 9.38 -7.28 6.09
N GLU A 57 9.59 -6.91 7.34
CA GLU A 57 9.06 -7.67 8.44
C GLU A 57 7.54 -7.52 8.57
N ILE A 58 6.93 -6.51 7.91
CA ILE A 58 5.48 -6.34 7.97
C ILE A 58 4.84 -7.25 6.93
N SER A 59 4.07 -8.23 7.41
CA SER A 59 3.41 -9.19 6.54
C SER A 59 2.15 -8.58 5.92
N LEU A 60 1.59 -9.25 4.93
CA LEU A 60 0.34 -8.82 4.32
C LEU A 60 -0.78 -8.77 5.36
N ARG A 61 -0.82 -9.75 6.26
CA ARG A 61 -1.82 -9.76 7.32
C ARG A 61 -1.62 -8.58 8.27
N GLU A 62 -0.38 -8.31 8.64
CA GLU A 62 -0.09 -7.21 9.54
C GLU A 62 -0.44 -5.87 8.90
N ALA A 63 -0.22 -5.73 7.59
CA ALA A 63 -0.64 -4.54 6.87
C ALA A 63 -2.15 -4.35 6.98
N GLY A 64 -2.91 -5.45 6.84
CA GLY A 64 -4.36 -5.40 7.03
C GLY A 64 -4.75 -5.00 8.44
N ASP A 65 -4.02 -5.49 9.44
CA ASP A 65 -4.27 -5.13 10.83
C ASP A 65 -4.03 -3.64 11.08
N ILE A 66 -3.01 -3.08 10.47
CA ILE A 66 -2.71 -1.64 10.60
C ILE A 66 -3.84 -0.81 9.98
N ILE A 67 -4.32 -1.23 8.81
CA ILE A 67 -5.45 -0.55 8.17
C ILE A 67 -6.69 -0.61 9.07
N GLY A 68 -6.96 -1.78 9.63
CA GLY A 68 -8.09 -1.96 10.53
C GLY A 68 -8.00 -1.06 11.76
N ALA A 69 -6.80 -0.95 12.33
CA ALA A 69 -6.60 -0.08 13.50
C ALA A 69 -6.83 1.39 13.14
N HIS A 70 -6.40 1.80 11.95
CA HIS A 70 -6.60 3.18 11.49
C HIS A 70 -8.10 3.49 11.36
N VAL A 71 -8.85 2.58 10.77
CA VAL A 71 -10.29 2.76 10.59
C VAL A 71 -10.99 2.78 11.94
N GLN A 72 -10.60 1.89 12.85
CA GLN A 72 -11.23 1.84 14.19
C GLN A 72 -10.95 3.08 15.02
N ALA A 73 -9.83 3.74 14.75
CA ALA A 73 -9.50 4.98 15.46
C ALA A 73 -10.20 6.20 14.86
N GLY A 74 -11.10 6.00 13.91
CA GLY A 74 -11.84 7.10 13.31
C GLY A 74 -11.32 7.54 11.95
N GLY A 75 -10.30 6.86 11.43
CA GLY A 75 -9.76 7.19 10.11
C GLY A 75 -10.59 6.59 9.00
N ASP A 76 -10.19 6.89 7.78
CA ASP A 76 -10.92 6.46 6.60
C ASP A 76 -10.04 5.58 5.75
N LEU A 77 -10.63 4.59 5.12
CA LEU A 77 -9.90 3.73 4.18
C LEU A 77 -9.29 4.55 3.05
N ASP A 78 -9.96 5.62 2.63
CA ASP A 78 -9.44 6.50 1.58
C ASP A 78 -8.15 7.18 1.98
N ASP A 79 -7.89 7.37 3.27
CA ASP A 79 -6.62 7.92 3.72
C ASP A 79 -5.46 7.00 3.31
N ILE A 80 -5.65 5.71 3.51
CA ILE A 80 -4.63 4.70 3.17
C ILE A 80 -4.47 4.62 1.65
N ALA A 81 -5.60 4.57 0.93
CA ALA A 81 -5.55 4.50 -0.53
C ALA A 81 -4.85 5.73 -1.10
N GLY A 82 -5.13 6.90 -0.56
CA GLY A 82 -4.49 8.14 -1.01
C GLY A 82 -2.99 8.14 -0.80
N MET A 83 -2.53 7.63 0.34
CA MET A 83 -1.10 7.51 0.60
C MET A 83 -0.43 6.60 -0.42
N CYS A 84 -1.06 5.47 -0.73
CA CYS A 84 -0.52 4.53 -1.70
C CYS A 84 -0.44 5.16 -3.09
N LEU A 85 -1.49 5.86 -3.49
CA LEU A 85 -1.51 6.50 -4.81
C LEU A 85 -0.45 7.59 -4.91
N GLU A 86 -0.26 8.35 -3.85
CA GLU A 86 0.79 9.36 -3.84
C GLU A 86 2.18 8.72 -3.95
N ALA A 87 2.40 7.64 -3.23
CA ALA A 87 3.68 6.93 -3.29
C ALA A 87 3.93 6.36 -4.68
N LEU A 88 2.88 5.83 -5.32
CA LEU A 88 2.99 5.31 -6.69
C LEU A 88 3.37 6.43 -7.66
N LYS A 89 2.76 7.59 -7.53
CA LYS A 89 3.08 8.73 -8.38
C LYS A 89 4.53 9.17 -8.20
N ARG A 90 4.99 9.25 -6.95
CA ARG A 90 6.36 9.66 -6.67
C ARG A 90 7.37 8.67 -7.25
N ALA A 91 6.99 7.40 -7.33
CA ALA A 91 7.87 6.37 -7.87
C ALA A 91 7.83 6.29 -9.40
N GLY A 92 6.92 7.03 -10.03
CA GLY A 92 6.79 7.02 -11.48
C GLY A 92 5.81 6.00 -12.02
N PHE A 93 5.04 5.35 -11.14
CA PHE A 93 4.05 4.35 -11.57
C PHE A 93 2.63 4.91 -11.56
N GLY A 94 2.47 6.21 -11.40
CA GLY A 94 1.15 6.83 -11.40
C GLY A 94 0.52 6.81 -12.77
N ALA A 95 -0.77 6.78 -12.77
CA ALA A 95 -1.53 6.68 -13.98
C ALA A 95 -1.68 7.96 -14.72
N GLU A 96 -1.24 9.00 -14.33
CA GLU A 96 -1.47 10.14 -14.89
C GLU A 96 -0.67 10.58 -15.87
N LYS A 97 -0.92 10.71 -16.53
CA LYS A 97 -0.21 10.99 -17.39
C LYS A 97 -0.51 11.96 -17.96
#